data_45197b2b74c322b8a5952fca11b86acf
#
_entry.id   45197b2b74c322b8a5952fca11b86acf
#
_cell.length_a   1.000
_cell.length_b   1.000
_cell.length_c   1.000
_cell.angle_alpha   90.00
_cell.angle_beta   90.00
_cell.angle_gamma   90.00
#
_symmetry.space_group_name_H-M   'P 1'
#
loop_
_entity.id
_entity.type
_entity.pdbx_description
1 polymer ?
#
loop_
_entity_poly.entity_id
_entity_poly.type
_entity_poly.pdbx_seq_one_letter_code
_entity_poly.pdbx_strand_id
1 'polypeptide(L)'
;MKKNKWYTISVFIIMCVLLNLAGKCVAGHFRLPLWLDSLGTVAATYVCGPVCGVIVGVTLNILYSIIYSWTYACYAIVSVSIAVVAGICISKDYMKTLLGALTSSFYIALVSCFISVIFNYMFFNGYTNNIWGDGVIESLLGIGFNDLLSHIAGQFYIDFPDKIITVLALYIYVKYDKGKNGFDKRMMTACIYIGIAAMAAVQLVETGTPECVYAASDNSRNNQSNIEETPDYNTYLQTIYGRENGIPGGCANDVGRILRTFKIKKNVEVTDNGKIII
;
A
#
# COMPACT_ATOMS: atom_id res chain seq x y z
N MET A 1 30.71 -13.26 -18.10
CA MET A 1 29.49 -13.80 -17.46
C MET A 1 29.05 -13.07 -16.17
N LYS A 2 29.96 -12.57 -15.30
CA LYS A 2 29.55 -11.86 -14.06
C LYS A 2 28.76 -10.54 -14.26
N LYS A 3 29.06 -9.79 -15.35
CA LYS A 3 28.43 -8.48 -15.62
C LYS A 3 26.94 -8.57 -15.91
N ASN A 4 26.46 -9.64 -16.56
CA ASN A 4 25.04 -9.83 -16.86
C ASN A 4 24.18 -10.15 -15.64
N LYS A 5 24.74 -10.80 -14.61
CA LYS A 5 23.98 -11.18 -13.41
C LYS A 5 23.56 -9.95 -12.58
N TRP A 6 24.44 -8.99 -12.38
CA TRP A 6 24.12 -7.75 -11.63
C TRP A 6 23.08 -6.92 -12.37
N TYR A 7 23.20 -6.79 -13.68
CA TYR A 7 22.21 -6.09 -14.49
C TYR A 7 20.82 -6.72 -14.35
N THR A 8 20.71 -8.05 -14.42
CA THR A 8 19.43 -8.77 -14.27
C THR A 8 18.83 -8.57 -12.88
N ILE A 9 19.66 -8.60 -11.83
CA ILE A 9 19.19 -8.34 -10.44
C ILE A 9 18.66 -6.90 -10.32
N SER A 10 19.37 -5.91 -10.88
CA SER A 10 18.94 -4.51 -10.82
C SER A 10 17.61 -4.29 -11.53
N VAL A 11 17.45 -4.85 -12.72
CA VAL A 11 16.16 -4.78 -13.46
C VAL A 11 15.04 -5.43 -12.64
N PHE A 12 15.30 -6.58 -12.03
CA PHE A 12 14.30 -7.26 -11.19
C PHE A 12 13.90 -6.44 -9.96
N ILE A 13 14.86 -5.80 -9.29
CA ILE A 13 14.58 -4.89 -8.16
C ILE A 13 13.69 -3.73 -8.61
N ILE A 14 14.00 -3.09 -9.75
CA ILE A 14 13.17 -2.01 -10.30
C ILE A 14 11.74 -2.50 -10.57
N MET A 15 11.58 -3.67 -11.18
CA MET A 15 10.26 -4.25 -11.44
C MET A 15 9.49 -4.54 -10.14
N CYS A 16 10.18 -5.02 -9.10
CA CYS A 16 9.55 -5.25 -7.79
C CYS A 16 9.10 -3.93 -7.11
N VAL A 17 9.87 -2.85 -7.27
CA VAL A 17 9.46 -1.52 -6.77
C VAL A 17 8.23 -1.03 -7.53
N LEU A 18 8.22 -1.17 -8.86
CA LEU A 18 7.05 -0.82 -9.68
C LEU A 18 5.80 -1.65 -9.33
N LEU A 19 5.97 -2.93 -9.02
CA LEU A 19 4.87 -3.79 -8.56
C LEU A 19 4.27 -3.28 -7.24
N ASN A 20 5.10 -2.93 -6.26
CA ASN A 20 4.64 -2.37 -5.00
C ASN A 20 3.93 -1.03 -5.21
N LEU A 21 4.48 -0.17 -6.07
CA LEU A 21 3.87 1.11 -6.43
C LEU A 21 2.50 0.89 -7.08
N ALA A 22 2.41 0.01 -8.06
CA ALA A 22 1.15 -0.33 -8.73
C ALA A 22 0.12 -0.92 -7.77
N GLY A 23 0.53 -1.85 -6.89
CA GLY A 23 -0.33 -2.43 -5.86
C GLY A 23 -0.92 -1.36 -4.93
N LYS A 24 -0.08 -0.45 -4.44
CA LYS A 24 -0.52 0.66 -3.59
C LYS A 24 -1.46 1.62 -4.32
N CYS A 25 -1.21 1.91 -5.60
CA CYS A 25 -2.10 2.70 -6.43
C CYS A 25 -3.47 2.05 -6.59
N VAL A 26 -3.52 0.74 -6.86
CA VAL A 26 -4.78 -0.02 -6.97
C VAL A 26 -5.52 -0.02 -5.64
N ALA A 27 -4.84 -0.33 -4.53
CA ALA A 27 -5.46 -0.34 -3.20
C ALA A 27 -6.06 1.02 -2.85
N GLY A 28 -5.36 2.10 -3.14
CA GLY A 28 -5.82 3.46 -2.89
C GLY A 28 -6.98 3.87 -3.80
N HIS A 29 -6.91 3.57 -5.11
CA HIS A 29 -7.96 3.91 -6.07
C HIS A 29 -9.30 3.25 -5.71
N PHE A 30 -9.26 1.97 -5.39
CA PHE A 30 -10.46 1.20 -5.01
C PHE A 30 -10.80 1.30 -3.51
N ARG A 31 -10.06 2.09 -2.73
CA ARG A 31 -10.23 2.23 -1.28
C ARG A 31 -10.31 0.87 -0.57
N LEU A 32 -9.38 -0.03 -0.91
CA LEU A 32 -9.36 -1.39 -0.37
C LEU A 32 -8.91 -1.39 1.10
N PRO A 33 -9.36 -2.38 1.91
CA PRO A 33 -8.90 -2.56 3.30
C PRO A 33 -7.51 -3.22 3.35
N LEU A 34 -6.56 -2.74 2.55
CA LEU A 34 -5.21 -3.28 2.45
C LEU A 34 -4.29 -2.30 1.71
N TRP A 35 -2.97 -2.53 1.76
CA TRP A 35 -1.97 -1.64 1.18
C TRP A 35 -1.42 -2.11 -0.18
N LEU A 36 -1.26 -3.39 -0.39
CA LEU A 36 -0.65 -4.06 -1.57
C LEU A 36 0.75 -3.54 -1.94
N ASP A 37 1.49 -3.01 -0.97
CA ASP A 37 2.80 -2.39 -1.15
C ASP A 37 3.98 -3.29 -0.77
N SER A 38 3.72 -4.57 -0.48
CA SER A 38 4.72 -5.53 -0.03
C SER A 38 4.94 -6.72 -0.98
N LEU A 39 4.14 -6.83 -2.05
CA LEU A 39 4.24 -7.92 -3.05
C LEU A 39 5.65 -8.03 -3.64
N GLY A 40 6.20 -6.93 -4.15
CA GLY A 40 7.54 -6.89 -4.72
C GLY A 40 8.64 -7.12 -3.68
N THR A 41 8.45 -6.63 -2.44
CA THR A 41 9.38 -6.84 -1.33
C THR A 41 9.52 -8.33 -1.01
N VAL A 42 8.41 -9.05 -0.87
CA VAL A 42 8.40 -10.49 -0.57
C VAL A 42 8.90 -11.31 -1.77
N ALA A 43 8.53 -10.92 -3.00
CA ALA A 43 9.03 -11.56 -4.22
C ALA A 43 10.56 -11.39 -4.38
N ALA A 44 11.10 -10.19 -4.14
CA ALA A 44 12.53 -9.94 -4.18
C ALA A 44 13.28 -10.71 -3.10
N THR A 45 12.69 -10.82 -1.90
CA THR A 45 13.22 -11.63 -0.80
C THR A 45 13.32 -13.09 -1.21
N TYR A 46 12.30 -13.64 -1.87
CA TYR A 46 12.29 -15.04 -2.30
C TYR A 46 13.33 -15.32 -3.39
N VAL A 47 13.40 -14.47 -4.41
CA VAL A 47 14.22 -14.72 -5.60
C VAL A 47 15.69 -14.36 -5.38
N CYS A 48 15.98 -13.24 -4.74
CA CYS A 48 17.32 -12.66 -4.61
C CYS A 48 17.83 -12.58 -3.16
N GLY A 49 17.03 -13.00 -2.20
CA GLY A 49 17.36 -12.96 -0.77
C GLY A 49 16.88 -11.70 -0.05
N PRO A 50 16.91 -11.71 1.31
CA PRO A 50 16.31 -10.66 2.12
C PRO A 50 16.91 -9.27 1.89
N VAL A 51 18.19 -9.17 1.55
CA VAL A 51 18.83 -7.88 1.24
C VAL A 51 18.16 -7.21 0.04
N CYS A 52 17.84 -7.96 -1.02
CA CYS A 52 17.12 -7.41 -2.17
C CYS A 52 15.71 -6.97 -1.82
N GLY A 53 15.00 -7.74 -0.96
CA GLY A 53 13.70 -7.32 -0.43
C GLY A 53 13.78 -6.01 0.36
N VAL A 54 14.78 -5.87 1.22
CA VAL A 54 15.05 -4.63 1.96
C VAL A 54 15.25 -3.46 0.99
N ILE A 55 16.09 -3.63 -0.04
CA ILE A 55 16.32 -2.58 -1.04
C ILE A 55 15.01 -2.16 -1.71
N VAL A 56 14.17 -3.12 -2.13
CA VAL A 56 12.86 -2.83 -2.75
C VAL A 56 11.96 -2.05 -1.81
N GLY A 57 11.78 -2.52 -0.58
CA GLY A 57 10.89 -1.88 0.39
C GLY A 57 11.36 -0.48 0.81
N VAL A 58 12.66 -0.31 1.06
CA VAL A 58 13.25 0.98 1.42
C VAL A 58 13.13 1.96 0.25
N THR A 59 13.44 1.53 -0.97
CA THR A 59 13.33 2.38 -2.18
C THR A 59 11.90 2.89 -2.35
N LEU A 60 10.88 2.03 -2.19
CA LEU A 60 9.48 2.46 -2.26
C LEU A 60 9.17 3.56 -1.24
N ASN A 61 9.53 3.36 0.03
CA ASN A 61 9.22 4.33 1.08
C ASN A 61 9.99 5.65 0.91
N ILE A 62 11.23 5.61 0.38
CA ILE A 62 11.97 6.81 0.00
C ILE A 62 11.26 7.56 -1.13
N LEU A 63 10.80 6.86 -2.17
CA LEU A 63 10.01 7.48 -3.25
C LEU A 63 8.75 8.16 -2.70
N TYR A 64 8.02 7.49 -1.80
CA TYR A 64 6.85 8.07 -1.15
C TYR A 64 7.22 9.27 -0.28
N SER A 65 8.35 9.24 0.42
CA SER A 65 8.79 10.36 1.25
C SER A 65 9.11 11.61 0.44
N ILE A 66 9.65 11.45 -0.75
CA ILE A 66 9.95 12.56 -1.68
C ILE A 66 8.67 13.16 -2.28
N ILE A 67 7.69 12.30 -2.60
CA ILE A 67 6.46 12.71 -3.28
C ILE A 67 5.44 13.33 -2.30
N TYR A 68 5.30 12.77 -1.09
CA TYR A 68 4.23 13.14 -0.16
C TYR A 68 4.72 13.80 1.11
N SER A 69 5.45 13.07 1.96
CA SER A 69 5.90 13.56 3.25
C SER A 69 7.07 12.72 3.76
N TRP A 70 8.02 13.36 4.42
CA TRP A 70 9.16 12.70 5.05
C TRP A 70 8.76 11.58 6.04
N THR A 71 7.55 11.62 6.60
CA THR A 71 7.02 10.59 7.52
C THR A 71 7.00 9.20 6.87
N TYR A 72 6.79 9.12 5.54
CA TYR A 72 6.85 7.84 4.85
C TYR A 72 8.22 7.18 4.87
N ALA A 73 9.31 7.93 5.01
CA ALA A 73 10.64 7.34 5.14
C ALA A 73 10.76 6.48 6.41
N CYS A 74 10.07 6.84 7.49
CA CYS A 74 10.07 6.07 8.74
C CYS A 74 9.44 4.68 8.54
N TYR A 75 8.43 4.56 7.68
CA TYR A 75 7.82 3.26 7.35
C TYR A 75 8.72 2.33 6.53
N ALA A 76 9.91 2.80 6.10
CA ALA A 76 10.93 1.92 5.55
C ALA A 76 11.34 0.83 6.54
N ILE A 77 11.29 1.10 7.85
CA ILE A 77 11.59 0.11 8.91
C ILE A 77 10.55 -1.03 8.88
N VAL A 78 9.27 -0.72 8.61
CA VAL A 78 8.22 -1.74 8.40
C VAL A 78 8.58 -2.64 7.22
N SER A 79 8.98 -2.06 6.10
CA SER A 79 9.37 -2.82 4.90
C SER A 79 10.63 -3.67 5.12
N VAL A 80 11.59 -3.16 5.90
CA VAL A 80 12.77 -3.95 6.33
C VAL A 80 12.33 -5.15 7.15
N SER A 81 11.44 -4.97 8.12
CA SER A 81 10.93 -6.06 8.96
C SER A 81 10.19 -7.12 8.15
N ILE A 82 9.36 -6.71 7.18
CA ILE A 82 8.68 -7.60 6.24
C ILE A 82 9.70 -8.46 5.48
N ALA A 83 10.75 -7.84 4.91
CA ALA A 83 11.77 -8.57 4.17
C ALA A 83 12.55 -9.57 5.05
N VAL A 84 12.88 -9.19 6.28
CA VAL A 84 13.60 -10.06 7.22
C VAL A 84 12.73 -11.23 7.64
N VAL A 85 11.49 -10.99 8.09
CA VAL A 85 10.58 -12.07 8.53
C VAL A 85 10.23 -12.99 7.35
N ALA A 86 9.95 -12.44 6.17
CA ALA A 86 9.75 -13.25 4.96
C ALA A 86 10.99 -14.11 4.65
N GLY A 87 12.19 -13.56 4.75
CA GLY A 87 13.45 -14.29 4.56
C GLY A 87 13.61 -15.45 5.54
N ILE A 88 13.27 -15.26 6.81
CA ILE A 88 13.28 -16.32 7.82
C ILE A 88 12.25 -17.42 7.46
N CYS A 89 11.03 -17.06 7.10
CA CYS A 89 9.99 -18.01 6.71
C CYS A 89 10.39 -18.81 5.45
N ILE A 90 11.01 -18.14 4.47
CA ILE A 90 11.52 -18.77 3.25
C ILE A 90 12.65 -19.75 3.60
N SER A 91 13.60 -19.37 4.45
CA SER A 91 14.72 -20.23 4.85
C SER A 91 14.28 -21.48 5.62
N LYS A 92 13.11 -21.42 6.27
CA LYS A 92 12.48 -22.55 6.98
C LYS A 92 11.52 -23.35 6.10
N ASP A 93 11.52 -23.11 4.79
CA ASP A 93 10.67 -23.81 3.82
C ASP A 93 9.14 -23.64 4.02
N TYR A 94 8.71 -22.64 4.79
CA TYR A 94 7.28 -22.40 5.03
C TYR A 94 6.49 -22.13 3.75
N MET A 95 7.13 -21.55 2.73
CA MET A 95 6.50 -21.28 1.44
C MET A 95 6.21 -22.52 0.58
N LYS A 96 6.64 -23.73 1.03
CA LYS A 96 6.38 -24.98 0.29
C LYS A 96 4.99 -25.56 0.56
N THR A 97 4.34 -25.19 1.64
CA THR A 97 3.02 -25.67 2.03
C THR A 97 2.04 -24.52 2.22
N LEU A 98 0.76 -24.79 1.97
CA LEU A 98 -0.29 -23.77 2.17
C LEU A 98 -0.37 -23.31 3.64
N LEU A 99 -0.29 -24.24 4.57
CA LEU A 99 -0.31 -23.92 6.00
C LEU A 99 0.91 -23.09 6.40
N GLY A 100 2.10 -23.43 5.89
CA GLY A 100 3.30 -22.64 6.12
C GLY A 100 3.22 -21.23 5.50
N ALA A 101 2.61 -21.10 4.32
CA ALA A 101 2.36 -19.79 3.70
C ALA A 101 1.42 -18.94 4.57
N LEU A 102 0.30 -19.50 5.05
CA LEU A 102 -0.63 -18.82 5.96
C LEU A 102 0.04 -18.43 7.29
N THR A 103 0.84 -19.33 7.86
CA THR A 103 1.63 -19.02 9.05
C THR A 103 2.63 -17.91 8.82
N SER A 104 3.29 -17.88 7.65
CA SER A 104 4.19 -16.79 7.26
C SER A 104 3.46 -15.47 7.12
N SER A 105 2.27 -15.45 6.51
CA SER A 105 1.44 -14.23 6.41
C SER A 105 1.13 -13.66 7.78
N PHE A 106 0.77 -14.54 8.74
CA PHE A 106 0.46 -14.12 10.10
C PHE A 106 1.67 -13.50 10.80
N TYR A 107 2.85 -14.12 10.73
CA TYR A 107 4.07 -13.55 11.35
C TYR A 107 4.47 -12.22 10.71
N ILE A 108 4.40 -12.12 9.38
CA ILE A 108 4.74 -10.89 8.67
C ILE A 108 3.74 -9.79 9.05
N ALA A 109 2.42 -10.10 9.06
CA ALA A 109 1.38 -9.15 9.45
C ALA A 109 1.54 -8.68 10.91
N LEU A 110 1.84 -9.59 11.81
CA LEU A 110 2.01 -9.27 13.23
C LEU A 110 3.18 -8.29 13.43
N VAL A 111 4.33 -8.58 12.85
CA VAL A 111 5.53 -7.72 13.00
C VAL A 111 5.33 -6.38 12.30
N SER A 112 4.75 -6.35 11.08
CA SER A 112 4.46 -5.11 10.38
C SER A 112 3.46 -4.24 11.15
N CYS A 113 2.40 -4.85 11.68
CA CYS A 113 1.38 -4.18 12.49
C CYS A 113 1.98 -3.49 13.72
N PHE A 114 2.78 -4.20 14.53
CA PHE A 114 3.37 -3.62 15.74
C PHE A 114 4.28 -2.43 15.43
N ILE A 115 5.10 -2.51 14.38
CA ILE A 115 5.98 -1.41 14.00
C ILE A 115 5.17 -0.24 13.42
N SER A 116 4.15 -0.52 12.60
CA SER A 116 3.28 0.49 12.01
C SER A 116 2.50 1.26 13.07
N VAL A 117 1.96 0.58 14.09
CA VAL A 117 1.23 1.21 15.19
C VAL A 117 2.11 2.23 15.94
N ILE A 118 3.40 1.92 16.17
CA ILE A 118 4.32 2.87 16.79
C ILE A 118 4.42 4.16 15.94
N PHE A 119 4.61 4.04 14.64
CA PHE A 119 4.68 5.22 13.76
C PHE A 119 3.33 5.92 13.60
N ASN A 120 2.22 5.17 13.61
CA ASN A 120 0.90 5.75 13.59
C ASN A 120 0.66 6.63 14.83
N TYR A 121 1.06 6.19 16.02
CA TYR A 121 1.01 7.03 17.22
C TYR A 121 1.93 8.24 17.15
N MET A 122 3.12 8.09 16.59
CA MET A 122 4.09 9.19 16.48
C MET A 122 3.63 10.29 15.50
N PHE A 123 2.93 9.93 14.42
CA PHE A 123 2.66 10.86 13.32
C PHE A 123 1.19 11.13 13.08
N PHE A 124 0.29 10.23 13.48
CA PHE A 124 -1.12 10.24 13.10
C PHE A 124 -2.08 9.98 14.27
N ASN A 125 -1.64 10.22 15.50
CA ASN A 125 -2.44 10.00 16.72
C ASN A 125 -3.01 8.56 16.82
N GLY A 126 -2.28 7.58 16.32
CA GLY A 126 -2.67 6.17 16.32
C GLY A 126 -3.44 5.72 15.08
N TYR A 127 -4.01 6.62 14.29
CA TYR A 127 -4.82 6.27 13.12
C TYR A 127 -3.98 5.72 11.96
N THR A 128 -4.59 4.83 11.18
CA THR A 128 -3.90 4.11 10.10
C THR A 128 -3.84 4.90 8.79
N ASN A 129 -4.63 5.97 8.64
CA ASN A 129 -4.89 6.65 7.37
C ASN A 129 -5.54 5.75 6.30
N ASN A 130 -6.21 4.69 6.71
CA ASN A 130 -7.05 3.85 5.87
C ASN A 130 -8.45 3.82 6.44
N ILE A 131 -9.46 4.17 5.65
CA ILE A 131 -10.87 4.29 6.07
C ILE A 131 -11.37 3.06 6.83
N TRP A 132 -10.98 1.86 6.38
CA TRP A 132 -11.43 0.63 6.98
C TRP A 132 -10.78 0.36 8.34
N GLY A 133 -9.48 0.59 8.45
CA GLY A 133 -8.75 0.44 9.71
C GLY A 133 -9.21 1.47 10.73
N ASP A 134 -9.36 2.72 10.29
CA ASP A 134 -9.82 3.82 11.13
C ASP A 134 -11.26 3.59 11.58
N GLY A 135 -12.14 3.04 10.71
CA GLY A 135 -13.49 2.64 11.07
C GLY A 135 -13.54 1.52 12.14
N VAL A 136 -12.60 0.56 12.11
CA VAL A 136 -12.47 -0.45 13.17
C VAL A 136 -12.04 0.20 14.49
N ILE A 137 -11.05 1.11 14.44
CA ILE A 137 -10.58 1.86 15.62
C ILE A 137 -11.75 2.60 16.28
N GLU A 138 -12.48 3.42 15.50
CA GLU A 138 -13.61 4.22 15.99
C GLU A 138 -14.73 3.35 16.59
N SER A 139 -15.03 2.23 15.91
CA SER A 139 -16.06 1.29 16.38
C SER A 139 -15.69 0.68 17.75
N LEU A 140 -14.41 0.31 17.94
CA LEU A 140 -13.94 -0.27 19.20
C LEU A 140 -13.87 0.78 20.31
N LEU A 141 -13.40 1.99 20.01
CA LEU A 141 -13.39 3.09 20.97
C LEU A 141 -14.80 3.49 21.38
N GLY A 142 -15.75 3.49 20.43
CA GLY A 142 -17.16 3.82 20.69
C GLY A 142 -17.86 2.87 21.68
N ILE A 143 -17.42 1.60 21.77
CA ILE A 143 -17.91 0.64 22.78
C ILE A 143 -17.07 0.64 24.07
N GLY A 144 -16.13 1.58 24.21
CA GLY A 144 -15.28 1.70 25.40
C GLY A 144 -14.13 0.71 25.48
N PHE A 145 -13.70 0.15 24.35
CA PHE A 145 -12.55 -0.76 24.31
C PHE A 145 -11.23 -0.01 24.57
N ASN A 146 -10.20 -0.73 24.99
CA ASN A 146 -8.90 -0.14 25.30
C ASN A 146 -8.30 0.58 24.09
N ASP A 147 -7.81 1.80 24.25
CA ASP A 147 -7.28 2.68 23.21
C ASP A 147 -6.18 1.98 22.38
N LEU A 148 -5.10 1.55 23.03
CA LEU A 148 -3.98 0.90 22.33
C LEU A 148 -4.40 -0.37 21.58
N LEU A 149 -5.27 -1.18 22.19
CA LEU A 149 -5.75 -2.41 21.54
C LEU A 149 -6.67 -2.12 20.36
N SER A 150 -7.46 -1.03 20.40
CA SER A 150 -8.28 -0.59 19.27
C SER A 150 -7.42 -0.21 18.08
N HIS A 151 -6.35 0.53 18.28
CA HIS A 151 -5.41 0.92 17.22
C HIS A 151 -4.62 -0.26 16.66
N ILE A 152 -4.20 -1.20 17.51
CA ILE A 152 -3.59 -2.45 17.07
C ILE A 152 -4.58 -3.27 16.22
N ALA A 153 -5.83 -3.38 16.65
CA ALA A 153 -6.85 -4.13 15.94
C ALA A 153 -7.16 -3.51 14.55
N GLY A 154 -7.28 -2.18 14.46
CA GLY A 154 -7.51 -1.49 13.19
C GLY A 154 -6.34 -1.64 12.23
N GLN A 155 -5.10 -1.51 12.71
CA GLN A 155 -3.91 -1.72 11.87
C GLN A 155 -3.82 -3.20 11.42
N PHE A 156 -4.04 -4.15 12.33
CA PHE A 156 -3.99 -5.58 12.01
C PHE A 156 -5.09 -5.99 11.03
N TYR A 157 -6.28 -5.38 11.11
CA TYR A 157 -7.37 -5.61 10.17
C TYR A 157 -6.98 -5.31 8.72
N ILE A 158 -6.09 -4.33 8.48
CA ILE A 158 -5.60 -4.00 7.15
C ILE A 158 -4.38 -4.85 6.78
N ASP A 159 -3.43 -5.01 7.71
CA ASP A 159 -2.16 -5.70 7.45
C ASP A 159 -2.35 -7.18 7.20
N PHE A 160 -3.27 -7.84 7.89
CA PHE A 160 -3.40 -9.29 7.79
C PHE A 160 -3.92 -9.76 6.42
N PRO A 161 -5.02 -9.22 5.85
CA PRO A 161 -5.44 -9.54 4.49
C PRO A 161 -4.39 -9.20 3.44
N ASP A 162 -3.70 -8.07 3.61
CA ASP A 162 -2.62 -7.65 2.72
C ASP A 162 -1.49 -8.69 2.65
N LYS A 163 -1.07 -9.19 3.81
CA LYS A 163 0.01 -10.18 3.88
C LYS A 163 -0.44 -11.58 3.43
N ILE A 164 -1.71 -11.94 3.66
CA ILE A 164 -2.29 -13.17 3.09
C ILE A 164 -2.21 -13.12 1.56
N ILE A 165 -2.69 -12.06 0.93
CA ILE A 165 -2.69 -11.92 -0.54
C ILE A 165 -1.25 -11.96 -1.05
N THR A 166 -0.34 -11.20 -0.42
CA THR A 166 1.07 -11.13 -0.79
C THR A 166 1.74 -12.51 -0.74
N VAL A 167 1.58 -13.22 0.36
CA VAL A 167 2.26 -14.51 0.57
C VAL A 167 1.60 -15.63 -0.23
N LEU A 168 0.28 -15.61 -0.39
CA LEU A 168 -0.41 -16.59 -1.25
C LEU A 168 -0.03 -16.41 -2.73
N ALA A 169 0.11 -15.18 -3.21
CA ALA A 169 0.61 -14.92 -4.56
C ALA A 169 2.01 -15.53 -4.75
N LEU A 170 2.91 -15.35 -3.77
CA LEU A 170 4.22 -15.99 -3.79
C LEU A 170 4.12 -17.52 -3.72
N TYR A 171 3.27 -18.06 -2.83
CA TYR A 171 3.08 -19.52 -2.69
C TYR A 171 2.62 -20.15 -4.01
N ILE A 172 1.64 -19.52 -4.68
CA ILE A 172 1.17 -19.96 -6.00
C ILE A 172 2.33 -19.95 -7.00
N TYR A 173 3.11 -18.87 -7.05
CA TYR A 173 4.28 -18.78 -7.89
C TYR A 173 5.29 -19.92 -7.61
N VAL A 174 5.64 -20.15 -6.34
CA VAL A 174 6.56 -21.22 -5.91
C VAL A 174 6.07 -22.60 -6.32
N LYS A 175 4.76 -22.84 -6.17
CA LYS A 175 4.12 -24.13 -6.53
C LYS A 175 4.19 -24.41 -8.04
N TYR A 176 4.02 -23.37 -8.86
CA TYR A 176 4.07 -23.52 -10.32
C TYR A 176 5.50 -23.56 -10.88
N ASP A 177 6.46 -22.94 -10.22
CA ASP A 177 7.87 -22.88 -10.66
C ASP A 177 8.63 -24.21 -10.51
N LYS A 178 8.08 -25.30 -10.17
CA LYS A 178 8.59 -26.71 -10.08
C LYS A 178 10.13 -26.89 -10.01
N GLY A 179 10.90 -25.86 -9.69
CA GLY A 179 12.35 -25.94 -9.47
C GLY A 179 13.24 -26.34 -10.66
N LYS A 180 12.66 -26.47 -11.86
CA LYS A 180 13.37 -26.94 -13.06
C LYS A 180 14.12 -25.86 -13.84
N ASN A 181 13.88 -24.60 -13.54
CA ASN A 181 14.47 -23.48 -14.25
C ASN A 181 15.65 -22.89 -13.46
N GLY A 182 16.77 -22.61 -14.17
CA GLY A 182 17.91 -21.92 -13.57
C GLY A 182 17.52 -20.51 -13.07
N PHE A 183 18.37 -19.92 -12.21
CA PHE A 183 18.15 -18.60 -11.59
C PHE A 183 17.73 -17.52 -12.59
N ASP A 184 18.37 -17.44 -13.76
CA ASP A 184 18.07 -16.43 -14.78
C ASP A 184 16.66 -16.61 -15.39
N LYS A 185 16.23 -17.87 -15.59
CA LYS A 185 14.88 -18.14 -16.10
C LYS A 185 13.80 -17.81 -15.08
N ARG A 186 14.05 -18.10 -13.80
CA ARG A 186 13.10 -17.74 -12.71
C ARG A 186 12.93 -16.25 -12.63
N MET A 187 14.02 -15.49 -12.65
CA MET A 187 13.96 -14.04 -12.65
C MET A 187 13.23 -13.49 -13.85
N MET A 188 13.52 -13.98 -15.04
CA MET A 188 12.85 -13.53 -16.27
C MET A 188 11.35 -13.84 -16.24
N THR A 189 10.96 -15.02 -15.78
CA THR A 189 9.54 -15.39 -15.61
C THR A 189 8.85 -14.51 -14.58
N ALA A 190 9.48 -14.28 -13.43
CA ALA A 190 8.95 -13.38 -12.39
C ALA A 190 8.80 -11.95 -12.93
N CYS A 191 9.78 -11.42 -13.66
CA CYS A 191 9.70 -10.10 -14.30
C CYS A 191 8.52 -9.99 -15.28
N ILE A 192 8.25 -11.02 -16.06
CA ILE A 192 7.13 -11.04 -17.00
C ILE A 192 5.79 -10.97 -16.23
N TYR A 193 5.59 -11.82 -15.21
CA TYR A 193 4.37 -11.80 -14.41
C TYR A 193 4.20 -10.49 -13.66
N ILE A 194 5.26 -9.94 -13.08
CA ILE A 194 5.27 -8.64 -12.42
C ILE A 194 4.93 -7.52 -13.41
N GLY A 195 5.52 -7.56 -14.60
CA GLY A 195 5.24 -6.58 -15.66
C GLY A 195 3.78 -6.62 -16.13
N ILE A 196 3.21 -7.81 -16.31
CA ILE A 196 1.80 -7.99 -16.67
C ILE A 196 0.90 -7.47 -15.55
N ALA A 197 1.19 -7.83 -14.29
CA ALA A 197 0.41 -7.38 -13.14
C ALA A 197 0.48 -5.84 -12.97
N ALA A 198 1.65 -5.24 -13.16
CA ALA A 198 1.82 -3.78 -13.10
C ALA A 198 1.07 -3.06 -14.23
N MET A 199 1.11 -3.59 -15.46
CA MET A 199 0.35 -3.03 -16.59
C MET A 199 -1.16 -3.16 -16.38
N ALA A 200 -1.64 -4.31 -15.90
CA ALA A 200 -3.05 -4.50 -15.58
C ALA A 200 -3.52 -3.55 -14.47
N ALA A 201 -2.67 -3.32 -13.46
CA ALA A 201 -2.97 -2.37 -12.39
C ALA A 201 -3.07 -0.93 -12.90
N VAL A 202 -2.18 -0.50 -13.79
CA VAL A 202 -2.22 0.83 -14.42
C VAL A 202 -3.48 0.99 -15.27
N GLN A 203 -3.84 -0.03 -16.07
CA GLN A 203 -5.08 0.02 -16.86
C GLN A 203 -6.33 0.11 -16.00
N LEU A 204 -6.38 -0.60 -14.87
CA LEU A 204 -7.50 -0.52 -13.92
C LEU A 204 -7.64 0.90 -13.32
N VAL A 205 -6.52 1.58 -13.06
CA VAL A 205 -6.53 2.97 -12.59
C VAL A 205 -7.00 3.95 -13.67
N GLU A 206 -6.61 3.74 -14.94
CA GLU A 206 -7.01 4.61 -16.06
C GLU A 206 -8.48 4.46 -16.46
N THR A 207 -9.06 3.23 -16.35
CA THR A 207 -10.46 2.98 -16.72
C THR A 207 -11.46 3.39 -15.64
N GLY A 208 -11.01 3.53 -14.39
CA GLY A 208 -11.80 4.03 -13.28
C GLY A 208 -11.82 5.55 -13.25
N THR A 209 -12.52 6.22 -14.17
CA THR A 209 -12.63 7.69 -14.13
C THR A 209 -13.46 8.13 -12.92
N PRO A 210 -13.00 9.15 -12.18
CA PRO A 210 -13.69 9.62 -10.97
C PRO A 210 -14.96 10.45 -11.24
N GLU A 211 -15.47 10.50 -12.46
CA GLU A 211 -16.64 11.32 -12.82
C GLU A 211 -17.93 10.93 -12.09
N CYS A 212 -18.06 9.66 -11.64
CA CYS A 212 -19.30 9.21 -10.98
C CYS A 212 -19.45 9.70 -9.53
N VAL A 213 -18.40 10.12 -8.85
CA VAL A 213 -18.47 10.48 -7.43
C VAL A 213 -18.82 11.96 -7.25
N TYR A 214 -18.43 12.83 -8.18
CA TYR A 214 -18.76 14.27 -8.11
C TYR A 214 -20.17 14.58 -8.58
N ALA A 215 -20.72 13.83 -9.55
CA ALA A 215 -22.09 14.02 -10.01
C ALA A 215 -23.16 13.65 -8.97
N ALA A 216 -22.85 12.73 -8.04
CA ALA A 216 -23.78 12.34 -6.98
C ALA A 216 -23.88 13.40 -5.87
N SER A 217 -22.83 14.22 -5.65
CA SER A 217 -22.86 15.26 -4.61
C SER A 217 -23.61 16.54 -5.03
N ASP A 218 -23.65 16.85 -6.33
CA ASP A 218 -24.35 18.03 -6.82
C ASP A 218 -25.87 17.84 -6.98
N ASN A 219 -26.33 16.61 -7.24
CA ASN A 219 -27.76 16.32 -7.31
C ASN A 219 -28.45 16.21 -5.94
N SER A 220 -27.72 16.00 -4.85
CA SER A 220 -28.30 15.95 -3.51
C SER A 220 -28.56 17.33 -2.88
N ARG A 221 -27.99 18.41 -3.45
CA ARG A 221 -28.21 19.78 -2.93
C ARG A 221 -29.56 20.41 -3.30
N ASN A 222 -30.29 19.84 -4.25
CA ASN A 222 -31.56 20.42 -4.68
C ASN A 222 -32.82 19.78 -4.09
N ASN A 223 -32.70 18.79 -3.20
CA ASN A 223 -33.86 18.17 -2.53
C ASN A 223 -33.67 18.14 -1.00
N GLN A 224 -33.48 19.30 -0.38
CA GLN A 224 -33.47 19.39 1.07
C GLN A 224 -34.76 19.99 1.63
N SER A 225 -35.56 19.11 2.21
CA SER A 225 -36.37 19.44 3.40
C SER A 225 -36.26 18.24 4.35
N ASN A 226 -35.62 18.51 5.52
CA ASN A 226 -35.65 17.71 6.75
C ASN A 226 -35.08 16.29 6.74
N ILE A 227 -33.76 16.18 6.79
CA ILE A 227 -33.04 14.99 7.31
C ILE A 227 -31.87 15.52 8.15
N GLU A 228 -31.73 15.04 9.40
CA GLU A 228 -30.58 15.31 10.29
C GLU A 228 -29.28 15.04 9.50
N GLU A 229 -28.42 16.06 9.42
CA GLU A 229 -27.17 16.02 8.71
C GLU A 229 -26.22 15.02 9.38
N THR A 230 -26.00 13.88 8.73
CA THR A 230 -24.76 13.14 8.99
C THR A 230 -23.59 14.01 8.50
N PRO A 231 -22.55 14.26 9.32
CA PRO A 231 -21.44 15.11 8.92
C PRO A 231 -20.83 14.59 7.62
N ASP A 232 -20.65 15.47 6.64
CA ASP A 232 -19.96 15.18 5.39
C ASP A 232 -18.56 14.59 5.70
N TYR A 233 -18.12 13.66 4.88
CA TYR A 233 -16.80 12.99 5.00
C TYR A 233 -15.64 13.99 5.20
N ASN A 234 -15.71 15.16 4.57
CA ASN A 234 -14.71 16.22 4.75
C ASN A 234 -14.78 16.85 6.14
N THR A 235 -15.99 17.02 6.70
CA THR A 235 -16.20 17.48 8.08
C THR A 235 -15.71 16.45 9.08
N TYR A 236 -15.94 15.16 8.82
CA TYR A 236 -15.43 14.04 9.60
C TYR A 236 -13.89 14.02 9.61
N LEU A 237 -13.25 14.17 8.46
CA LEU A 237 -11.78 14.23 8.35
C LEU A 237 -11.20 15.48 9.03
N GLN A 238 -11.85 16.65 8.93
CA GLN A 238 -11.44 17.86 9.63
C GLN A 238 -11.56 17.72 11.14
N THR A 239 -12.58 17.05 11.64
CA THR A 239 -12.80 16.80 13.07
C THR A 239 -11.74 15.86 13.63
N ILE A 240 -11.38 14.80 12.92
CA ILE A 240 -10.41 13.80 13.37
C ILE A 240 -8.96 14.30 13.22
N TYR A 241 -8.64 14.97 12.13
CA TYR A 241 -7.26 15.35 11.83
C TYR A 241 -6.90 16.79 12.17
N GLY A 242 -7.84 17.60 12.66
CA GLY A 242 -7.61 18.95 13.20
C GLY A 242 -6.85 19.90 12.29
N ARG A 243 -7.10 19.88 10.97
CA ARG A 243 -6.31 20.65 10.00
C ARG A 243 -7.14 21.62 9.19
N GLU A 244 -6.80 22.90 9.35
CA GLU A 244 -7.21 23.98 8.44
C GLU A 244 -6.53 23.93 7.08
N ASN A 245 -5.42 23.22 6.91
CA ASN A 245 -4.62 23.20 5.68
C ASN A 245 -4.26 21.78 5.26
N GLY A 246 -5.03 21.22 4.35
CA GLY A 246 -4.65 20.08 3.52
C GLY A 246 -4.55 18.77 4.27
N ILE A 247 -5.63 18.03 4.24
CA ILE A 247 -5.67 16.60 4.53
C ILE A 247 -4.59 15.91 3.69
N PRO A 248 -3.74 15.06 4.25
CA PRO A 248 -3.00 14.12 3.41
C PRO A 248 -4.07 13.31 2.70
N GLY A 249 -4.31 13.61 1.44
CA GLY A 249 -5.36 12.99 0.67
C GLY A 249 -5.28 11.50 0.80
N GLY A 250 -6.39 10.82 1.01
CA GLY A 250 -6.46 9.38 0.84
C GLY A 250 -5.83 9.01 -0.51
N CYS A 251 -5.26 7.84 -0.63
CA CYS A 251 -4.43 7.40 -1.78
C CYS A 251 -4.99 7.74 -3.18
N ALA A 252 -6.30 7.98 -3.32
CA ALA A 252 -6.91 8.40 -4.60
C ALA A 252 -6.48 9.81 -5.05
N ASN A 253 -6.36 10.77 -4.12
CA ASN A 253 -5.81 12.09 -4.42
C ASN A 253 -4.29 12.03 -4.66
N ASP A 254 -3.63 11.07 -4.07
CA ASP A 254 -2.19 10.86 -4.16
C ASP A 254 -1.78 10.28 -5.50
N VAL A 255 -2.57 9.36 -6.08
CA VAL A 255 -2.37 8.89 -7.46
C VAL A 255 -2.50 10.03 -8.46
N GLY A 256 -3.49 10.88 -8.28
CA GLY A 256 -3.65 12.10 -9.09
C GLY A 256 -2.46 13.06 -8.94
N ARG A 257 -1.82 13.14 -7.78
CA ARG A 257 -0.58 13.91 -7.54
C ARG A 257 0.63 13.27 -8.22
N ILE A 258 0.83 11.96 -8.08
CA ILE A 258 1.92 11.22 -8.75
C ILE A 258 1.82 11.43 -10.26
N LEU A 259 0.66 11.18 -10.86
CA LEU A 259 0.46 11.35 -12.30
C LEU A 259 0.64 12.80 -12.75
N ARG A 260 0.29 13.81 -11.91
CA ARG A 260 0.53 15.22 -12.20
C ARG A 260 1.99 15.64 -12.06
N THR A 261 2.74 15.04 -11.15
CA THR A 261 4.18 15.27 -10.99
C THR A 261 4.95 14.71 -12.18
N PHE A 262 4.50 13.60 -12.74
CA PHE A 262 5.06 13.02 -13.97
C PHE A 262 4.50 13.65 -15.27
N LYS A 263 3.31 14.25 -15.26
CA LYS A 263 2.75 15.05 -16.36
C LYS A 263 3.11 16.52 -16.19
N ILE A 264 4.38 16.85 -16.24
CA ILE A 264 5.03 18.13 -16.58
C ILE A 264 4.06 19.33 -16.74
N LYS A 265 4.28 20.34 -15.87
CA LYS A 265 4.00 21.77 -16.09
C LYS A 265 2.94 22.09 -17.16
N LYS A 266 1.68 22.06 -16.83
CA LYS A 266 0.68 22.98 -17.35
C LYS A 266 0.16 23.78 -16.17
N ASN A 267 0.12 25.11 -16.36
CA ASN A 267 -0.23 26.11 -15.38
C ASN A 267 -1.50 25.72 -14.59
N VAL A 268 -1.33 25.51 -13.31
CA VAL A 268 -2.44 25.32 -12.38
C VAL A 268 -2.64 26.68 -11.71
N GLU A 269 -3.71 27.37 -12.02
CA GLU A 269 -4.14 28.54 -11.26
C GLU A 269 -5.03 28.08 -10.11
N VAL A 270 -4.65 28.49 -8.91
CA VAL A 270 -5.46 28.32 -7.69
C VAL A 270 -6.21 29.63 -7.49
N THR A 271 -7.51 29.62 -7.57
CA THR A 271 -8.35 30.78 -7.24
C THR A 271 -8.42 31.00 -5.74
N ASP A 272 -8.64 32.25 -5.31
CA ASP A 272 -8.71 32.67 -3.89
C ASP A 272 -9.72 31.90 -3.02
N ASN A 273 -10.58 31.09 -3.61
CA ASN A 273 -11.54 30.20 -2.94
C ASN A 273 -11.13 28.73 -2.92
N GLY A 274 -9.85 28.40 -3.19
CA GLY A 274 -9.34 27.05 -3.11
C GLY A 274 -9.82 26.07 -4.21
N LYS A 275 -10.48 26.56 -5.27
CA LYS A 275 -10.82 25.76 -6.45
C LYS A 275 -9.63 25.67 -7.40
N ILE A 276 -9.25 24.44 -7.74
CA ILE A 276 -8.22 24.15 -8.75
C ILE A 276 -8.92 24.08 -10.10
N ILE A 277 -8.51 24.96 -11.03
CA ILE A 277 -8.89 24.88 -12.44
C ILE A 277 -7.74 24.20 -13.19
N ILE A 278 -8.04 23.14 -13.94
CA ILE A 278 -7.08 22.36 -14.76
C ILE A 278 -7.20 22.80 -16.20
#